data_5bb178f0130802455b54b8a9a99f4b70
#
_entry.id   5bb178f0130802455b54b8a9a99f4b70
#
_cell.length_a   1.000
_cell.length_b   1.000
_cell.length_c   1.000
_cell.angle_alpha   90.00
_cell.angle_beta   90.00
_cell.angle_gamma   90.00
#
_symmetry.space_group_name_H-M   'P 1'
#
loop_
_entity.id
_entity.type
_entity.pdbx_description
1 polymer ?
#
loop_
_entity_poly.entity_id
_entity_poly.type
_entity_poly.pdbx_seq_one_letter_code
_entity_poly.pdbx_strand_id
1 'polypeptide(L)'
;MAETTTTNETYQPMTFDAIKIGLASPEKIREWSRGEVTKPETINYRTLKPEKDGLFCERIFGPSKDWECHCGKYKKIRYKGVVCDRCGVEVTKSSVRRERMGHIELAAPVSHIWYFKGIPSRMGLILDLSPRTDRKSVV
;
A
#
# COMPACT_ATOMS: atom_id res chain seq x y z
N MET A 1 -1.00 -41.46 -20.64
CA MET A 1 -1.00 -41.31 -19.17
C MET A 1 -0.15 -40.11 -18.85
N ALA A 2 -0.78 -38.99 -18.51
CA ALA A 2 -0.09 -37.75 -18.16
C ALA A 2 -0.13 -37.62 -16.64
N GLU A 3 1.05 -37.63 -16.03
CA GLU A 3 1.22 -37.43 -14.59
C GLU A 3 0.92 -36.00 -14.22
N THR A 4 -0.10 -35.83 -13.41
CA THR A 4 -0.47 -34.55 -12.80
C THR A 4 0.44 -34.32 -11.59
N THR A 5 1.49 -33.55 -11.78
CA THR A 5 2.36 -33.12 -10.67
C THR A 5 1.61 -32.06 -9.86
N THR A 6 0.95 -32.50 -8.80
CA THR A 6 0.38 -31.62 -7.78
C THR A 6 1.55 -31.10 -6.91
N THR A 7 2.02 -29.90 -7.17
CA THR A 7 2.92 -29.22 -6.24
C THR A 7 2.13 -28.80 -5.01
N ASN A 8 2.15 -29.62 -3.98
CA ASN A 8 1.79 -29.22 -2.62
C ASN A 8 2.83 -28.18 -2.17
N GLU A 9 2.50 -26.89 -2.28
CA GLU A 9 3.22 -25.87 -1.53
C GLU A 9 2.93 -26.12 -0.05
N THR A 10 3.81 -26.86 0.61
CA THR A 10 3.83 -27.05 2.05
C THR A 10 4.05 -25.67 2.69
N TYR A 11 2.98 -25.12 3.30
CA TYR A 11 3.07 -23.97 4.18
C TYR A 11 4.04 -24.33 5.31
N GLN A 12 5.26 -23.82 5.25
CA GLN A 12 6.19 -23.89 6.38
C GLN A 12 5.88 -22.72 7.30
N PRO A 13 5.42 -22.97 8.52
CA PRO A 13 5.25 -21.90 9.49
C PRO A 13 6.62 -21.26 9.75
N MET A 14 6.72 -19.95 9.48
CA MET A 14 7.92 -19.20 9.85
C MET A 14 8.06 -19.21 11.37
N THR A 15 9.01 -19.99 11.86
CA THR A 15 9.40 -19.96 13.28
C THR A 15 10.31 -18.76 13.50
N PHE A 16 9.99 -17.95 14.50
CA PHE A 16 10.80 -16.80 14.91
C PHE A 16 10.90 -16.75 16.43
N ASP A 17 12.04 -16.31 16.95
CA ASP A 17 12.28 -16.21 18.39
C ASP A 17 11.82 -14.88 18.97
N ALA A 18 11.75 -13.84 18.15
CA ALA A 18 11.37 -12.50 18.58
C ALA A 18 10.70 -11.69 17.47
N ILE A 19 9.84 -10.76 17.88
CA ILE A 19 9.22 -9.76 17.01
C ILE A 19 9.73 -8.39 17.44
N LYS A 20 10.31 -7.63 16.49
CA LYS A 20 10.71 -6.24 16.70
C LYS A 20 9.71 -5.31 16.04
N ILE A 21 9.09 -4.43 16.82
CA ILE A 21 8.18 -3.39 16.34
C ILE A 21 8.92 -2.06 16.33
N GLY A 22 8.88 -1.35 15.22
CA GLY A 22 9.54 -0.05 15.08
C GLY A 22 8.86 0.79 14.00
N LEU A 23 9.31 2.05 13.88
CA LEU A 23 8.85 2.97 12.84
C LEU A 23 9.61 2.69 11.55
N ALA A 24 8.91 2.73 10.42
CA ALA A 24 9.52 2.71 9.11
C ALA A 24 9.98 4.13 8.73
N SER A 25 11.19 4.25 8.17
CA SER A 25 11.64 5.52 7.60
C SER A 25 10.89 5.85 6.30
N PRO A 26 10.84 7.13 5.88
CA PRO A 26 10.26 7.51 4.59
C PRO A 26 10.87 6.77 3.40
N GLU A 27 12.19 6.55 3.42
CA GLU A 27 12.92 5.79 2.38
C GLU A 27 12.43 4.34 2.33
N LYS A 28 12.21 3.73 3.49
CA LYS A 28 11.71 2.36 3.57
C LYS A 28 10.27 2.24 3.04
N ILE A 29 9.45 3.23 3.31
CA ILE A 29 8.07 3.29 2.78
C ILE A 29 8.09 3.43 1.26
N ARG A 30 8.98 4.27 0.69
CA ARG A 30 9.13 4.40 -0.77
C ARG A 30 9.64 3.10 -1.40
N GLU A 31 10.54 2.38 -0.75
CA GLU A 31 11.03 1.08 -1.21
C GLU A 31 9.89 0.05 -1.31
N TRP A 32 8.98 0.02 -0.33
CA TRP A 32 7.83 -0.89 -0.36
C TRP A 32 6.73 -0.45 -1.30
N SER A 33 6.66 0.82 -1.63
CA SER A 33 5.59 1.40 -2.44
C SER A 33 5.67 0.98 -3.89
N ARG A 34 4.52 0.68 -4.48
CA ARG A 34 4.35 0.41 -5.91
C ARG A 34 4.04 1.67 -6.73
N GLY A 35 3.86 2.80 -6.07
CA GLY A 35 3.62 4.09 -6.72
C GLY A 35 3.01 5.12 -5.79
N GLU A 36 3.04 6.37 -6.26
CA GLU A 36 2.50 7.52 -5.54
C GLU A 36 1.00 7.68 -5.82
N VAL A 37 0.23 7.92 -4.78
CA VAL A 37 -1.18 8.32 -4.87
C VAL A 37 -1.24 9.84 -4.91
N THR A 38 -1.63 10.39 -6.06
CA THR A 38 -1.64 11.84 -6.31
C THR A 38 -3.02 12.46 -6.26
N LYS A 39 -4.08 11.64 -6.27
CA LYS A 39 -5.47 12.09 -6.31
C LYS A 39 -6.27 11.56 -5.12
N PRO A 40 -7.19 12.34 -4.57
CA PRO A 40 -8.04 11.92 -3.47
C PRO A 40 -9.21 11.02 -3.90
N GLU A 41 -9.46 10.90 -5.20
CA GLU A 41 -10.56 10.09 -5.73
C GLU A 41 -10.37 8.61 -5.39
N THR A 42 -11.47 7.94 -5.14
CA THR A 42 -11.53 6.51 -4.84
C THR A 42 -12.01 5.71 -6.04
N ILE A 43 -13.32 5.76 -6.29
CA ILE A 43 -13.97 5.07 -7.40
C ILE A 43 -14.83 6.06 -8.20
N ASN A 44 -14.99 5.77 -9.49
CA ASN A 44 -15.92 6.51 -10.33
C ASN A 44 -17.36 6.07 -10.01
N TYR A 45 -18.23 7.01 -9.65
CA TYR A 45 -19.62 6.71 -9.27
C TYR A 45 -20.49 6.16 -10.41
N ARG A 46 -20.12 6.42 -11.66
CA ARG A 46 -20.85 5.91 -12.85
C ARG A 46 -20.41 4.51 -13.26
N THR A 47 -19.09 4.28 -13.29
CA THR A 47 -18.52 3.01 -13.78
C THR A 47 -18.20 2.04 -12.66
N LEU A 48 -18.22 2.49 -11.40
CA LEU A 48 -17.83 1.74 -10.19
C LEU A 48 -16.39 1.17 -10.26
N LYS A 49 -15.57 1.74 -11.13
CA LYS A 49 -14.16 1.35 -11.28
C LYS A 49 -13.26 2.33 -10.50
N PRO A 50 -12.14 1.83 -9.94
CA PRO A 50 -11.16 2.68 -9.28
C PRO A 50 -10.60 3.75 -10.22
N GLU A 51 -10.48 4.97 -9.72
CA GLU A 51 -9.87 6.07 -10.47
C GLU A 51 -8.36 5.91 -10.57
N LYS A 52 -7.81 6.33 -11.70
CA LYS A 52 -6.36 6.30 -11.93
C LYS A 52 -5.66 7.28 -10.99
N ASP A 53 -4.55 6.83 -10.40
CA ASP A 53 -3.71 7.57 -9.45
C ASP A 53 -4.43 7.99 -8.15
N GLY A 54 -5.61 7.43 -7.91
CA GLY A 54 -6.38 7.61 -6.69
C GLY A 54 -6.07 6.58 -5.60
N LEU A 55 -6.80 6.65 -4.51
CA LEU A 55 -6.61 5.79 -3.34
C LEU A 55 -6.86 4.30 -3.59
N PHE A 56 -7.58 3.94 -4.66
CA PHE A 56 -7.82 2.54 -5.06
C PHE A 56 -7.25 2.20 -6.44
N CYS A 57 -6.29 2.97 -6.93
CA CYS A 57 -5.71 2.80 -8.26
C CYS A 57 -5.26 1.35 -8.51
N GLU A 58 -5.77 0.76 -9.60
CA GLU A 58 -5.41 -0.61 -9.97
C GLU A 58 -3.97 -0.75 -10.46
N ARG A 59 -3.38 0.32 -11.00
CA ARG A 59 -1.98 0.33 -11.41
C ARG A 59 -1.02 0.20 -10.21
N ILE A 60 -1.34 0.87 -9.09
CA ILE A 60 -0.52 0.87 -7.88
C ILE A 60 -0.77 -0.40 -7.07
N PHE A 61 -2.02 -0.71 -6.80
CA PHE A 61 -2.42 -1.77 -5.86
C PHE A 61 -2.76 -3.11 -6.51
N GLY A 62 -2.98 -3.12 -7.82
CA GLY A 62 -3.37 -4.33 -8.54
C GLY A 62 -4.83 -4.33 -8.99
N PRO A 63 -5.23 -5.34 -9.79
CA PRO A 63 -6.55 -5.41 -10.40
C PRO A 63 -7.66 -5.64 -9.37
N SER A 64 -8.85 -5.12 -9.64
CA SER A 64 -10.05 -5.35 -8.81
C SER A 64 -10.62 -6.75 -9.00
N LYS A 65 -10.46 -7.31 -10.19
CA LYS A 65 -10.91 -8.66 -10.54
C LYS A 65 -9.73 -9.54 -10.92
N ASP A 66 -9.82 -10.82 -10.57
CA ASP A 66 -8.78 -11.79 -10.88
C ASP A 66 -8.52 -11.87 -12.38
N TRP A 67 -7.25 -11.78 -12.75
CA TRP A 67 -6.76 -11.95 -14.12
C TRP A 67 -7.37 -10.98 -15.14
N GLU A 68 -7.80 -9.81 -14.70
CA GLU A 68 -8.38 -8.78 -15.55
C GLU A 68 -7.68 -7.44 -15.35
N CYS A 69 -7.25 -6.79 -16.43
CA CYS A 69 -6.75 -5.43 -16.35
C CYS A 69 -7.88 -4.39 -16.33
N HIS A 70 -7.58 -3.16 -15.94
CA HIS A 70 -8.58 -2.10 -15.81
C HIS A 70 -9.36 -1.81 -17.10
N CYS A 71 -8.67 -1.74 -18.25
CA CYS A 71 -9.30 -1.45 -19.56
C CYS A 71 -9.98 -2.66 -20.20
N GLY A 72 -9.82 -3.87 -19.64
CA GLY A 72 -10.42 -5.08 -20.16
C GLY A 72 -9.72 -5.71 -21.38
N LYS A 73 -8.53 -5.21 -21.77
CA LYS A 73 -7.75 -5.80 -22.87
C LYS A 73 -7.32 -7.23 -22.56
N TYR A 74 -6.90 -7.48 -21.34
CA TYR A 74 -6.49 -8.79 -20.84
C TYR A 74 -7.46 -9.25 -19.77
N LYS A 75 -8.06 -10.43 -19.96
CA LYS A 75 -9.14 -10.98 -19.09
C LYS A 75 -8.95 -12.43 -18.69
N LYS A 76 -7.83 -13.05 -19.03
CA LYS A 76 -7.63 -14.48 -18.81
C LYS A 76 -6.32 -14.78 -18.12
N ILE A 77 -6.30 -15.88 -17.35
CA ILE A 77 -5.13 -16.38 -16.61
C ILE A 77 -3.90 -16.61 -17.49
N ARG A 78 -4.08 -16.89 -18.78
CA ARG A 78 -2.97 -17.08 -19.74
C ARG A 78 -2.06 -15.83 -19.85
N TYR A 79 -2.56 -14.66 -19.47
CA TYR A 79 -1.82 -13.40 -19.46
C TYR A 79 -1.22 -13.07 -18.10
N LYS A 80 -1.13 -14.04 -17.19
CA LYS A 80 -0.54 -13.87 -15.86
C LYS A 80 0.81 -13.15 -15.92
N GLY A 81 0.97 -12.12 -15.10
CA GLY A 81 2.22 -11.34 -14.99
C GLY A 81 2.44 -10.30 -16.10
N VAL A 82 1.55 -10.23 -17.10
CA VAL A 82 1.64 -9.21 -18.15
C VAL A 82 1.16 -7.86 -17.59
N VAL A 83 1.96 -6.82 -17.81
CA VAL A 83 1.54 -5.45 -17.52
C VAL A 83 0.86 -4.89 -18.78
N CYS A 84 -0.38 -4.45 -18.64
CA CYS A 84 -1.13 -3.91 -19.76
C CYS A 84 -0.47 -2.63 -20.29
N ASP A 85 -0.13 -2.59 -21.56
CA ASP A 85 0.44 -1.44 -22.25
C ASP A 85 -0.52 -0.24 -22.31
N ARG A 86 -1.82 -0.46 -22.21
CA ARG A 86 -2.85 0.57 -22.29
C ARG A 86 -3.19 1.22 -20.95
N CYS A 87 -3.37 0.41 -19.90
CA CYS A 87 -3.78 0.91 -18.58
C CYS A 87 -2.72 0.76 -17.48
N GLY A 88 -1.61 0.06 -17.76
CA GLY A 88 -0.51 -0.15 -16.82
C GLY A 88 -0.81 -1.11 -15.67
N VAL A 89 -1.95 -1.80 -15.70
CA VAL A 89 -2.34 -2.75 -14.65
C VAL A 89 -1.75 -4.12 -14.94
N GLU A 90 -1.12 -4.71 -13.94
CA GLU A 90 -0.60 -6.07 -14.02
C GLU A 90 -1.73 -7.09 -13.92
N VAL A 91 -1.73 -8.10 -14.79
CA VAL A 91 -2.72 -9.18 -14.77
C VAL A 91 -2.33 -10.20 -13.71
N THR A 92 -2.97 -10.14 -12.56
CA THR A 92 -2.72 -11.01 -11.40
C THR A 92 -4.02 -11.21 -10.61
N LYS A 93 -3.93 -11.94 -9.50
CA LYS A 93 -5.08 -12.10 -8.60
C LYS A 93 -5.38 -10.79 -7.87
N SER A 94 -6.65 -10.53 -7.63
CA SER A 94 -7.10 -9.35 -6.87
C SER A 94 -6.64 -9.34 -5.40
N SER A 95 -6.29 -10.49 -4.84
CA SER A 95 -5.76 -10.64 -3.48
C SER A 95 -4.48 -9.82 -3.23
N VAL A 96 -3.69 -9.53 -4.27
CA VAL A 96 -2.47 -8.70 -4.16
C VAL A 96 -2.77 -7.27 -3.68
N ARG A 97 -4.00 -6.80 -3.83
CA ARG A 97 -4.44 -5.49 -3.32
C ARG A 97 -4.36 -5.37 -1.80
N ARG A 98 -4.38 -6.49 -1.09
CA ARG A 98 -4.22 -6.55 0.37
C ARG A 98 -2.76 -6.52 0.82
N GLU A 99 -1.82 -6.76 -0.08
CA GLU A 99 -0.38 -6.88 0.22
C GLU A 99 0.41 -5.69 -0.32
N ARG A 100 0.02 -5.13 -1.46
CA ARG A 100 0.73 -4.03 -2.12
C ARG A 100 0.50 -2.72 -1.41
N MET A 101 1.58 -1.98 -1.24
CA MET A 101 1.59 -0.64 -0.63
C MET A 101 1.78 0.44 -1.70
N GLY A 102 1.16 1.57 -1.47
CA GLY A 102 1.45 2.83 -2.14
C GLY A 102 1.88 3.87 -1.12
N HIS A 103 2.26 5.05 -1.56
CA HIS A 103 2.62 6.15 -0.67
C HIS A 103 1.98 7.46 -1.14
N ILE A 104 1.91 8.40 -0.22
CA ILE A 104 1.48 9.77 -0.47
C ILE A 104 2.62 10.67 -0.04
N GLU A 105 3.11 11.54 -0.94
CA GLU A 105 4.06 12.58 -0.58
C GLU A 105 3.31 13.72 0.12
N LEU A 106 3.75 14.03 1.33
CA LEU A 106 3.16 15.12 2.10
C LEU A 106 3.76 16.46 1.68
N ALA A 107 2.94 17.51 1.64
CA ALA A 107 3.38 18.87 1.31
C ALA A 107 4.36 19.45 2.33
N ALA A 108 4.29 19.00 3.58
CA ALA A 108 5.16 19.39 4.68
C ALA A 108 5.49 18.19 5.57
N PRO A 109 6.64 18.16 6.25
CA PRO A 109 6.95 17.13 7.22
C PRO A 109 5.92 17.09 8.35
N VAL A 110 5.47 15.88 8.69
CA VAL A 110 4.54 15.63 9.80
C VAL A 110 5.18 14.66 10.77
N SER A 111 5.15 14.97 12.06
CA SER A 111 5.73 14.09 13.06
C SER A 111 4.81 12.89 13.35
N HIS A 112 5.44 11.74 13.65
CA HIS A 112 4.68 10.54 14.00
C HIS A 112 4.01 10.71 15.36
N ILE A 113 2.77 10.25 15.46
CA ILE A 113 1.92 10.38 16.65
C ILE A 113 2.53 9.79 17.94
N TRP A 114 3.43 8.81 17.84
CA TRP A 114 4.10 8.22 19.00
C TRP A 114 4.97 9.21 19.76
N TYR A 115 5.56 10.19 19.06
CA TYR A 115 6.37 11.23 19.68
C TYR A 115 5.55 12.34 20.33
N PHE A 116 4.31 12.48 19.87
CA PHE A 116 3.41 13.55 20.29
C PHE A 116 2.38 13.09 21.34
N LYS A 117 1.73 11.93 21.13
CA LYS A 117 0.57 11.49 21.95
C LYS A 117 0.95 10.83 23.27
N GLY A 118 2.23 10.60 23.55
CA GLY A 118 2.67 10.08 24.84
C GLY A 118 2.39 11.06 26.00
N ILE A 119 2.23 10.57 27.21
CA ILE A 119 2.17 11.39 28.42
C ILE A 119 3.36 11.00 29.31
N PRO A 120 4.35 11.88 29.49
CA PRO A 120 4.52 13.20 28.84
C PRO A 120 4.90 13.10 27.36
N SER A 121 4.54 14.13 26.56
CA SER A 121 4.96 14.23 25.15
C SER A 121 6.48 14.24 25.03
N ARG A 122 7.05 13.34 24.22
CA ARG A 122 8.50 13.30 24.00
C ARG A 122 9.02 14.55 23.29
N MET A 123 8.25 15.05 22.32
CA MET A 123 8.57 16.31 21.63
C MET A 123 8.48 17.50 22.59
N GLY A 124 7.42 17.57 23.38
CA GLY A 124 7.25 18.63 24.38
C GLY A 124 8.39 18.68 25.39
N LEU A 125 8.89 17.54 25.86
CA LEU A 125 10.02 17.46 26.78
C LEU A 125 11.34 17.96 26.15
N ILE A 126 11.62 17.60 24.89
CA ILE A 126 12.86 18.01 24.21
C ILE A 126 12.84 19.51 23.89
N LEU A 127 11.68 20.02 23.50
CA LEU A 127 11.51 21.42 23.10
C LEU A 127 11.13 22.36 24.26
N ASP A 128 10.98 21.81 25.47
CA ASP A 128 10.51 22.53 26.66
C ASP A 128 9.16 23.26 26.43
N LEU A 129 8.26 22.57 25.73
CA LEU A 129 6.94 23.09 25.39
C LEU A 129 5.88 22.51 26.32
N SER A 130 4.92 23.34 26.69
CA SER A 130 3.74 22.84 27.39
C SER A 130 2.90 21.95 26.47
N PRO A 131 2.15 20.94 26.98
CA PRO A 131 1.35 20.03 26.18
C PRO A 131 0.32 20.74 25.29
N ARG A 132 -0.12 21.92 25.69
CA ARG A 132 -1.07 22.76 24.93
C ARG A 132 -0.41 23.46 23.75
N THR A 133 0.83 23.88 23.90
CA THR A 133 1.61 24.54 22.87
C THR A 133 2.14 23.52 21.85
N ASP A 134 2.62 22.39 22.32
CA ASP A 134 3.10 21.27 21.50
C ASP A 134 2.00 20.79 20.53
N ARG A 135 0.75 20.67 21.00
CA ARG A 135 -0.38 20.31 20.14
C ARG A 135 -0.64 21.29 19.01
N LYS A 136 -0.39 22.60 19.24
CA LYS A 136 -0.58 23.64 18.23
C LYS A 136 0.53 23.66 17.18
N SER A 137 1.73 23.22 17.52
CA SER A 137 2.88 23.22 16.62
C SER A 137 2.87 22.05 15.63
N VAL A 138 2.06 21.01 15.85
CA VAL A 138 1.97 19.79 15.04
C VAL A 138 0.79 19.84 14.05
N VAL A 139 -0.10 20.82 14.15
CA VAL A 139 -1.24 21.04 13.24
C VAL A 139 -0.87 22.17 12.22
#